data_ff7521d76707dc40525242aeb8feab44
#
_entry.id   ff7521d76707dc40525242aeb8feab44
#
_cell.length_a   1.000
_cell.length_b   1.000
_cell.length_c   1.000
_cell.angle_alpha   90.00
_cell.angle_beta   90.00
_cell.angle_gamma   90.00
#
_symmetry.space_group_name_H-M   'P 1'
#
loop_
_entity.id
_entity.type
_entity.pdbx_description
1 polymer ?
#
loop_
_entity_poly.entity_id
_entity_poly.type
_entity_poly.pdbx_seq_one_letter_code
_entity_poly.pdbx_strand_id
1 'polypeptide(L)'
;MDDGQSVVTRRQRRGAVSLLLAMVLLGVFPLDVLLPSFPALAEHFRRTSADIALSISLFAVGIAFAQLLIGPLSDVIGRKGLLLAGMSVSILGALGCVMTSDYSLFLMFRVLQALGCGCFVLSQALVQDLFEGEERDRLRILMVTAGGIFISISPLAGTFLQATLGWRGSFWVFIALSAAVLLKAWLFLENTRPTATGTRTNFLTAYRRVLGDFDFVGYWLISAFAFACHFSFIVISPLIFMDRLQLSAYEFSLILLIYGAAYVTGGILASVLSRRINSGQQMVVGLSLILFAGVTMLYLSSNFALAPATVLIPMLICTAGTTIARPAATSRAMSLFPENAGTSASAGSTIIFICGGLISALISLSPTNLQSTLGYSFVILSGVALALNARISRRNDLVGQPDSD
;
A
#
# COMPACT_ATOMS: atom_id res chain seq x y z
N MET A 1 27.42 7.47 38.41
CA MET A 1 27.14 6.43 37.42
C MET A 1 26.44 7.13 36.29
N ASP A 2 27.22 7.43 35.30
CA ASP A 2 26.84 8.32 34.18
C ASP A 2 26.09 7.49 33.16
N ASP A 3 24.78 7.75 33.02
CA ASP A 3 23.92 7.07 32.06
C ASP A 3 24.33 7.53 30.65
N GLY A 4 25.08 6.66 29.98
CA GLY A 4 25.53 6.84 28.60
C GLY A 4 24.40 6.86 27.59
N GLN A 5 23.43 7.77 27.75
CA GLN A 5 22.52 8.16 26.66
C GLN A 5 23.34 8.99 25.65
N SER A 6 23.77 8.32 24.58
CA SER A 6 24.38 8.98 23.44
C SER A 6 23.39 10.03 22.91
N VAL A 7 23.65 11.30 23.18
CA VAL A 7 22.91 12.44 22.66
C VAL A 7 23.00 12.40 21.13
N VAL A 8 21.99 11.82 20.49
CA VAL A 8 21.88 11.80 19.01
C VAL A 8 21.92 13.26 18.54
N THR A 9 22.97 13.62 17.83
CA THR A 9 23.17 15.00 17.40
C THR A 9 22.02 15.44 16.46
N ARG A 10 21.70 16.75 16.45
CA ARG A 10 20.67 17.31 15.53
C ARG A 10 20.89 16.91 14.06
N ARG A 11 22.14 16.71 13.66
CA ARG A 11 22.52 16.27 12.32
C ARG A 11 22.15 14.81 12.05
N GLN A 12 22.37 13.94 13.03
CA GLN A 12 21.97 12.51 12.95
C GLN A 12 20.46 12.35 12.92
N ARG A 13 19.72 13.12 13.73
CA ARG A 13 18.24 13.15 13.73
C ARG A 13 17.67 13.59 12.37
N ARG A 14 18.16 14.71 11.79
CA ARG A 14 17.76 15.14 10.45
C ARG A 14 18.11 14.09 9.38
N GLY A 15 19.24 13.43 9.53
CA GLY A 15 19.67 12.33 8.68
C GLY A 15 18.69 11.16 8.72
N ALA A 16 18.24 10.75 9.91
CA ALA A 16 17.27 9.66 10.10
C ALA A 16 15.88 10.01 9.51
N VAL A 17 15.36 11.22 9.80
CA VAL A 17 14.06 11.66 9.27
C VAL A 17 14.04 11.64 7.75
N SER A 18 15.08 12.19 7.08
CA SER A 18 15.12 12.21 5.61
C SER A 18 15.35 10.82 5.00
N LEU A 19 16.00 9.88 5.72
CA LEU A 19 16.08 8.48 5.33
C LEU A 19 14.68 7.83 5.35
N LEU A 20 13.94 8.01 6.44
CA LEU A 20 12.60 7.44 6.63
C LEU A 20 11.60 7.98 5.59
N LEU A 21 11.62 9.29 5.31
CA LEU A 21 10.77 9.88 4.27
C LEU A 21 11.13 9.36 2.87
N ALA A 22 12.42 9.17 2.58
CA ALA A 22 12.85 8.60 1.32
C ALA A 22 12.44 7.12 1.19
N MET A 23 12.43 6.34 2.28
CA MET A 23 11.89 4.97 2.30
C MET A 23 10.38 4.95 2.02
N VAL A 24 9.61 5.90 2.56
CA VAL A 24 8.18 6.03 2.26
C VAL A 24 7.96 6.34 0.78
N LEU A 25 8.71 7.28 0.23
CA LEU A 25 8.67 7.60 -1.20
C LEU A 25 8.97 6.36 -2.06
N LEU A 26 10.05 5.64 -1.77
CA LEU A 26 10.44 4.45 -2.52
C LEU A 26 9.45 3.29 -2.38
N GLY A 27 8.67 3.24 -1.31
CA GLY A 27 7.59 2.27 -1.14
C GLY A 27 6.40 2.48 -2.08
N VAL A 28 6.15 3.74 -2.49
CA VAL A 28 5.04 4.12 -3.38
C VAL A 28 5.50 4.21 -4.85
N PHE A 29 6.69 4.75 -5.07
CA PHE A 29 7.24 5.11 -6.38
C PHE A 29 7.12 4.01 -7.45
N PRO A 30 7.49 2.73 -7.21
CA PRO A 30 7.48 1.70 -8.25
C PRO A 30 6.09 1.32 -8.77
N LEU A 31 5.04 1.69 -8.05
CA LEU A 31 3.66 1.42 -8.41
C LEU A 31 3.08 2.58 -9.22
N ASP A 32 3.06 3.78 -8.63
CA ASP A 32 2.27 4.89 -9.14
C ASP A 32 2.97 5.67 -10.26
N VAL A 33 4.31 5.79 -10.21
CA VAL A 33 5.08 6.51 -11.24
C VAL A 33 5.08 5.78 -12.58
N LEU A 34 4.85 4.46 -12.58
CA LEU A 34 4.84 3.66 -13.81
C LEU A 34 3.52 3.78 -14.60
N LEU A 35 2.41 4.17 -13.96
CA LEU A 35 1.08 4.17 -14.57
C LEU A 35 0.98 4.95 -15.89
N PRO A 36 1.53 6.18 -16.02
CA PRO A 36 1.48 6.92 -17.25
C PRO A 36 2.28 6.30 -18.41
N SER A 37 3.17 5.36 -18.10
CA SER A 37 4.03 4.65 -19.06
C SER A 37 3.39 3.38 -19.64
N PHE A 38 2.16 3.01 -19.25
CA PHE A 38 1.51 1.76 -19.68
C PHE A 38 1.42 1.62 -21.21
N PRO A 39 0.98 2.63 -21.97
CA PRO A 39 0.93 2.50 -23.43
C PRO A 39 2.31 2.24 -24.04
N ALA A 40 3.33 2.95 -23.59
CA ALA A 40 4.71 2.78 -24.08
C ALA A 40 5.31 1.42 -23.71
N LEU A 41 4.98 0.88 -22.54
CA LEU A 41 5.38 -0.48 -22.14
C LEU A 41 4.66 -1.53 -22.97
N ALA A 42 3.34 -1.36 -23.21
CA ALA A 42 2.53 -2.26 -24.03
C ALA A 42 3.09 -2.35 -25.45
N GLU A 43 3.42 -1.21 -26.05
CA GLU A 43 4.05 -1.12 -27.37
C GLU A 43 5.44 -1.80 -27.37
N HIS A 44 6.31 -1.47 -26.38
CA HIS A 44 7.67 -2.01 -26.29
C HIS A 44 7.70 -3.52 -26.19
N PHE A 45 6.86 -4.11 -25.35
CA PHE A 45 6.78 -5.56 -25.15
C PHE A 45 5.82 -6.26 -26.12
N ARG A 46 5.14 -5.53 -27.00
CA ARG A 46 4.09 -6.05 -27.92
C ARG A 46 3.03 -6.83 -27.14
N ARG A 47 2.52 -6.23 -26.07
CA ARG A 47 1.53 -6.78 -25.16
C ARG A 47 0.35 -5.81 -25.01
N THR A 48 -0.71 -6.28 -24.39
CA THR A 48 -1.85 -5.42 -24.04
C THR A 48 -1.55 -4.62 -22.77
N SER A 49 -2.24 -3.49 -22.57
CA SER A 49 -2.15 -2.75 -21.30
C SER A 49 -2.64 -3.58 -20.11
N ALA A 50 -3.52 -4.56 -20.32
CA ALA A 50 -3.94 -5.51 -19.30
C ALA A 50 -2.77 -6.40 -18.85
N ASP A 51 -1.90 -6.85 -19.77
CA ASP A 51 -0.69 -7.56 -19.43
C ASP A 51 0.25 -6.67 -18.61
N ILE A 52 0.38 -5.39 -18.96
CA ILE A 52 1.22 -4.46 -18.19
C ILE A 52 0.62 -4.23 -16.79
N ALA A 53 -0.71 -4.10 -16.66
CA ALA A 53 -1.39 -4.00 -15.38
C ALA A 53 -1.12 -5.22 -14.47
N LEU A 54 -0.99 -6.43 -15.05
CA LEU A 54 -0.61 -7.62 -14.32
C LEU A 54 0.74 -7.47 -13.62
N SER A 55 1.69 -6.72 -14.19
CA SER A 55 2.99 -6.45 -13.57
C SER A 55 2.87 -5.69 -12.25
N ILE A 56 1.90 -4.78 -12.11
CA ILE A 56 1.61 -4.04 -10.87
C ILE A 56 0.96 -4.97 -9.85
N SER A 57 0.03 -5.81 -10.29
CA SER A 57 -0.63 -6.78 -9.41
C SER A 57 0.36 -7.80 -8.84
N LEU A 58 1.24 -8.35 -9.68
CA LEU A 58 2.33 -9.26 -9.25
C LEU A 58 3.33 -8.57 -8.34
N PHE A 59 3.62 -7.28 -8.59
CA PHE A 59 4.47 -6.48 -7.71
C PHE A 59 3.86 -6.37 -6.30
N ALA A 60 2.55 -6.10 -6.18
CA ALA A 60 1.86 -6.05 -4.90
C ALA A 60 1.92 -7.39 -4.16
N VAL A 61 1.69 -8.50 -4.86
CA VAL A 61 1.83 -9.86 -4.30
C VAL A 61 3.28 -10.13 -3.87
N GLY A 62 4.27 -9.71 -4.65
CA GLY A 62 5.70 -9.84 -4.31
C GLY A 62 6.06 -9.07 -3.02
N ILE A 63 5.55 -7.83 -2.87
CA ILE A 63 5.71 -7.06 -1.62
C ILE A 63 5.10 -7.82 -0.44
N ALA A 64 3.91 -8.41 -0.60
CA ALA A 64 3.23 -9.15 0.45
C ALA A 64 4.10 -10.30 0.98
N PHE A 65 4.65 -11.12 0.08
CA PHE A 65 5.55 -12.20 0.46
C PHE A 65 6.81 -11.71 1.15
N ALA A 66 7.41 -10.63 0.65
CA ALA A 66 8.58 -10.05 1.27
C ALA A 66 8.28 -9.54 2.69
N GLN A 67 7.18 -8.81 2.88
CA GLN A 67 6.80 -8.26 4.18
C GLN A 67 6.51 -9.35 5.22
N LEU A 68 5.96 -10.50 4.80
CA LEU A 68 5.75 -11.64 5.67
C LEU A 68 7.05 -12.14 6.31
N LEU A 69 8.15 -12.10 5.56
CA LEU A 69 9.45 -12.59 5.99
C LEU A 69 10.31 -11.51 6.67
N ILE A 70 10.25 -10.28 6.16
CA ILE A 70 11.16 -9.19 6.56
C ILE A 70 10.93 -8.75 7.99
N GLY A 71 9.69 -8.68 8.47
CA GLY A 71 9.39 -8.28 9.83
C GLY A 71 10.20 -9.09 10.84
N PRO A 72 9.95 -10.38 10.91
CA PRO A 72 10.62 -11.29 11.83
C PRO A 72 12.11 -11.51 11.59
N LEU A 73 12.49 -11.51 10.31
CA LEU A 73 13.89 -11.65 9.93
C LEU A 73 14.72 -10.44 10.41
N SER A 74 14.11 -9.26 10.45
CA SER A 74 14.74 -8.04 10.95
C SER A 74 15.07 -8.09 12.44
N ASP A 75 14.28 -8.81 13.20
CA ASP A 75 14.49 -8.98 14.64
C ASP A 75 15.64 -9.97 14.94
N VAL A 76 15.99 -10.84 13.97
CA VAL A 76 17.09 -11.82 14.09
C VAL A 76 18.40 -11.32 13.48
N ILE A 77 18.35 -10.78 12.27
CA ILE A 77 19.54 -10.37 11.49
C ILE A 77 19.95 -8.92 11.79
N GLY A 78 18.99 -8.13 12.27
CA GLY A 78 19.15 -6.69 12.46
C GLY A 78 18.59 -5.89 11.28
N ARG A 79 18.09 -4.70 11.59
CA ARG A 79 17.35 -3.86 10.64
C ARG A 79 18.21 -3.33 9.50
N LYS A 80 19.46 -2.92 9.79
CA LYS A 80 20.39 -2.36 8.81
C LYS A 80 20.74 -3.37 7.73
N GLY A 81 21.19 -4.58 8.13
CA GLY A 81 21.60 -5.61 7.18
C GLY A 81 20.47 -6.00 6.23
N LEU A 82 19.26 -6.17 6.76
CA LEU A 82 18.11 -6.55 5.97
C LEU A 82 17.62 -5.41 5.05
N LEU A 83 17.68 -4.16 5.49
CA LEU A 83 17.37 -3.00 4.67
C LEU A 83 18.35 -2.89 3.48
N LEU A 84 19.66 -3.00 3.73
CA LEU A 84 20.67 -2.94 2.69
C LEU A 84 20.51 -4.09 1.68
N ALA A 85 20.28 -5.32 2.15
CA ALA A 85 20.04 -6.47 1.28
C ALA A 85 18.78 -6.28 0.42
N GLY A 86 17.66 -5.89 1.03
CA GLY A 86 16.41 -5.64 0.32
C GLY A 86 16.55 -4.54 -0.73
N MET A 87 17.18 -3.43 -0.38
CA MET A 87 17.42 -2.33 -1.34
C MET A 87 18.32 -2.77 -2.49
N SER A 88 19.37 -3.55 -2.23
CA SER A 88 20.23 -4.10 -3.28
C SER A 88 19.45 -5.01 -4.23
N VAL A 89 18.59 -5.89 -3.70
CA VAL A 89 17.71 -6.76 -4.50
C VAL A 89 16.73 -5.92 -5.32
N SER A 90 16.15 -4.86 -4.75
CA SER A 90 15.22 -3.99 -5.49
C SER A 90 15.90 -3.24 -6.64
N ILE A 91 17.14 -2.78 -6.44
CA ILE A 91 17.96 -2.15 -7.49
C ILE A 91 18.27 -3.15 -8.61
N LEU A 92 18.68 -4.37 -8.27
CA LEU A 92 18.95 -5.42 -9.26
C LEU A 92 17.70 -5.77 -10.07
N GLY A 93 16.55 -5.87 -9.41
CA GLY A 93 15.26 -6.07 -10.09
C GLY A 93 14.92 -4.91 -11.04
N ALA A 94 15.10 -3.67 -10.61
CA ALA A 94 14.87 -2.49 -11.44
C ALA A 94 15.83 -2.42 -12.64
N LEU A 95 17.11 -2.74 -12.45
CA LEU A 95 18.11 -2.85 -13.53
C LEU A 95 17.70 -3.92 -14.56
N GLY A 96 17.27 -5.08 -14.10
CA GLY A 96 16.77 -6.15 -14.97
C GLY A 96 15.56 -5.70 -15.80
N CYS A 97 14.63 -4.95 -15.20
CA CYS A 97 13.50 -4.37 -15.94
C CYS A 97 13.92 -3.43 -17.06
N VAL A 98 14.94 -2.63 -16.85
CA VAL A 98 15.46 -1.69 -17.86
C VAL A 98 16.18 -2.40 -19.00
N MET A 99 16.91 -3.47 -18.71
CA MET A 99 17.81 -4.15 -19.65
C MET A 99 17.10 -5.20 -20.52
N THR A 100 15.95 -5.72 -20.07
CA THR A 100 15.24 -6.77 -20.83
C THR A 100 14.32 -6.20 -21.92
N SER A 101 14.20 -6.95 -23.02
CA SER A 101 13.19 -6.76 -24.05
C SER A 101 12.16 -7.89 -24.07
N ASP A 102 12.31 -8.90 -23.21
CA ASP A 102 11.36 -10.00 -23.04
C ASP A 102 10.38 -9.69 -21.91
N TYR A 103 9.08 -9.85 -22.18
CA TYR A 103 8.02 -9.54 -21.22
C TYR A 103 8.05 -10.49 -20.01
N SER A 104 8.34 -11.78 -20.20
CA SER A 104 8.37 -12.75 -19.11
C SER A 104 9.52 -12.45 -18.15
N LEU A 105 10.69 -12.10 -18.70
CA LEU A 105 11.83 -11.63 -17.90
C LEU A 105 11.52 -10.31 -17.20
N PHE A 106 10.82 -9.39 -17.85
CA PHE A 106 10.35 -8.15 -17.22
C PHE A 106 9.48 -8.44 -15.99
N LEU A 107 8.49 -9.36 -16.10
CA LEU A 107 7.66 -9.76 -14.96
C LEU A 107 8.50 -10.39 -13.83
N MET A 108 9.45 -11.24 -14.18
CA MET A 108 10.35 -11.85 -13.19
C MET A 108 11.18 -10.79 -12.46
N PHE A 109 11.74 -9.82 -13.17
CA PHE A 109 12.48 -8.73 -12.56
C PHE A 109 11.58 -7.77 -11.78
N ARG A 110 10.32 -7.57 -12.16
CA ARG A 110 9.32 -6.85 -11.36
C ARG A 110 9.04 -7.54 -10.03
N VAL A 111 8.89 -8.87 -10.03
CA VAL A 111 8.74 -9.65 -8.79
C VAL A 111 10.01 -9.54 -7.93
N LEU A 112 11.19 -9.64 -8.52
CA LEU A 112 12.46 -9.48 -7.80
C LEU A 112 12.57 -8.08 -7.18
N GLN A 113 12.21 -7.03 -7.93
CA GLN A 113 12.16 -5.65 -7.43
C GLN A 113 11.18 -5.54 -6.24
N ALA A 114 10.01 -6.16 -6.35
CA ALA A 114 8.98 -6.14 -5.31
C ALA A 114 9.44 -6.83 -4.02
N LEU A 115 10.10 -7.98 -4.13
CA LEU A 115 10.71 -8.70 -3.00
C LEU A 115 11.72 -7.80 -2.26
N GLY A 116 12.55 -7.07 -3.02
CA GLY A 116 13.46 -6.09 -2.44
C GLY A 116 12.74 -4.91 -1.78
N CYS A 117 11.72 -4.35 -2.44
CA CYS A 117 10.93 -3.21 -1.92
C CYS A 117 10.17 -3.54 -0.63
N GLY A 118 9.91 -4.80 -0.33
CA GLY A 118 9.33 -5.21 0.94
C GLY A 118 10.12 -4.71 2.15
N CYS A 119 11.43 -4.44 2.02
CA CYS A 119 12.25 -3.89 3.10
C CYS A 119 11.82 -2.49 3.56
N PHE A 120 11.05 -1.75 2.76
CA PHE A 120 10.60 -0.41 3.16
C PHE A 120 9.61 -0.42 4.33
N VAL A 121 8.99 -1.56 4.65
CA VAL A 121 8.21 -1.74 5.88
C VAL A 121 9.05 -1.51 7.13
N LEU A 122 10.37 -1.73 7.06
CA LEU A 122 11.30 -1.46 8.16
C LEU A 122 11.35 0.00 8.57
N SER A 123 10.87 0.93 7.74
CA SER A 123 10.75 2.35 8.10
C SER A 123 9.93 2.54 9.38
N GLN A 124 8.84 1.79 9.56
CA GLN A 124 7.99 1.85 10.75
C GLN A 124 8.73 1.32 11.99
N ALA A 125 9.51 0.25 11.82
CA ALA A 125 10.32 -0.31 12.89
C ALA A 125 11.48 0.64 13.27
N LEU A 126 12.14 1.25 12.28
CA LEU A 126 13.20 2.23 12.53
C LEU A 126 12.69 3.48 13.26
N VAL A 127 11.45 3.92 12.98
CA VAL A 127 10.80 5.00 13.76
C VAL A 127 10.68 4.60 15.22
N GLN A 128 10.27 3.36 15.48
CA GLN A 128 10.13 2.83 16.85
C GLN A 128 11.46 2.76 17.58
N ASP A 129 12.54 2.38 16.87
CA ASP A 129 13.87 2.18 17.45
C ASP A 129 14.65 3.49 17.65
N LEU A 130 14.42 4.50 16.81
CA LEU A 130 15.21 5.72 16.77
C LEU A 130 14.57 6.93 17.48
N PHE A 131 13.26 6.87 17.75
CA PHE A 131 12.51 8.01 18.29
C PHE A 131 11.57 7.57 19.41
N GLU A 132 11.38 8.46 20.41
CA GLU A 132 10.55 8.19 21.59
C GLU A 132 9.49 9.28 21.80
N GLY A 133 8.45 8.96 22.57
CA GLY A 133 7.42 9.88 23.02
C GLY A 133 6.73 10.64 21.88
N GLU A 134 6.46 11.93 22.08
CA GLU A 134 5.78 12.80 21.11
C GLU A 134 6.51 12.93 19.78
N GLU A 135 7.84 12.84 19.76
CA GLU A 135 8.63 12.96 18.54
C GLU A 135 8.36 11.78 17.60
N ARG A 136 8.26 10.58 18.15
CA ARG A 136 7.87 9.36 17.40
C ARG A 136 6.48 9.50 16.79
N ASP A 137 5.51 10.00 17.56
CA ASP A 137 4.15 10.15 17.08
C ASP A 137 4.04 11.23 15.99
N ARG A 138 4.73 12.35 16.16
CA ARG A 138 4.85 13.39 15.12
C ARG A 138 5.47 12.86 13.84
N LEU A 139 6.51 12.03 13.95
CA LEU A 139 7.18 11.45 12.78
C LEU A 139 6.29 10.44 12.06
N ARG A 140 5.52 9.62 12.78
CA ARG A 140 4.52 8.72 12.19
C ARG A 140 3.48 9.50 11.39
N ILE A 141 2.93 10.59 11.95
CA ILE A 141 2.00 11.47 11.26
C ILE A 141 2.65 12.06 10.00
N LEU A 142 3.88 12.55 10.10
CA LEU A 142 4.64 13.11 8.97
C LEU A 142 4.82 12.07 7.86
N MET A 143 5.18 10.83 8.20
CA MET A 143 5.37 9.75 7.21
C MET A 143 4.06 9.37 6.50
N VAL A 144 2.95 9.30 7.23
CA VAL A 144 1.63 9.02 6.62
C VAL A 144 1.21 10.16 5.70
N THR A 145 1.39 11.41 6.14
CA THR A 145 1.09 12.60 5.32
C THR A 145 1.97 12.66 4.08
N ALA A 146 3.28 12.44 4.22
CA ALA A 146 4.21 12.39 3.10
C ALA A 146 3.83 11.27 2.12
N GLY A 147 3.46 10.09 2.60
CA GLY A 147 2.98 8.99 1.77
C GLY A 147 1.77 9.39 0.93
N GLY A 148 0.77 10.05 1.52
CA GLY A 148 -0.40 10.57 0.81
C GLY A 148 -0.03 11.60 -0.27
N ILE A 149 0.88 12.52 0.04
CA ILE A 149 1.38 13.51 -0.92
C ILE A 149 2.13 12.82 -2.06
N PHE A 150 2.98 11.83 -1.76
CA PHE A 150 3.74 11.09 -2.77
C PHE A 150 2.80 10.31 -3.71
N ILE A 151 1.79 9.63 -3.20
CA ILE A 151 0.76 8.96 -4.01
C ILE A 151 0.10 9.95 -4.97
N SER A 152 -0.27 11.14 -4.48
CA SER A 152 -0.96 12.14 -5.29
C SER A 152 -0.09 12.75 -6.40
N ILE A 153 1.21 12.93 -6.16
CA ILE A 153 2.15 13.59 -7.09
C ILE A 153 2.84 12.57 -8.02
N SER A 154 2.96 11.31 -7.60
CA SER A 154 3.68 10.27 -8.34
C SER A 154 3.25 10.12 -9.81
N PRO A 155 1.95 10.17 -10.20
CA PRO A 155 1.57 10.07 -11.61
C PRO A 155 2.06 11.26 -12.45
N LEU A 156 2.05 12.49 -11.89
CA LEU A 156 2.60 13.66 -12.58
C LEU A 156 4.11 13.53 -12.80
N ALA A 157 4.84 13.07 -11.77
CA ALA A 157 6.25 12.77 -11.90
C ALA A 157 6.49 11.69 -12.98
N GLY A 158 5.64 10.65 -13.00
CA GLY A 158 5.68 9.59 -14.01
C GLY A 158 5.47 10.12 -15.43
N THR A 159 4.50 11.00 -15.62
CA THR A 159 4.26 11.64 -16.93
C THR A 159 5.46 12.47 -17.39
N PHE A 160 6.05 13.26 -16.49
CA PHE A 160 7.26 14.03 -16.79
C PHE A 160 8.43 13.12 -17.17
N LEU A 161 8.65 12.03 -16.42
CA LEU A 161 9.72 11.07 -16.71
C LEU A 161 9.46 10.33 -18.03
N GLN A 162 8.22 9.95 -18.28
CA GLN A 162 7.83 9.31 -19.54
C GLN A 162 8.08 10.24 -20.74
N ALA A 163 7.75 11.53 -20.62
CA ALA A 163 7.95 12.50 -21.71
C ALA A 163 9.42 12.82 -21.99
N THR A 164 10.27 12.79 -20.96
CA THR A 164 11.70 13.21 -21.05
C THR A 164 12.65 12.05 -21.26
N LEU A 165 12.44 10.93 -20.57
CA LEU A 165 13.36 9.79 -20.51
C LEU A 165 12.72 8.49 -21.02
N GLY A 166 11.45 8.53 -21.45
CA GLY A 166 10.66 7.36 -21.80
C GLY A 166 10.32 6.50 -20.57
N TRP A 167 9.68 5.35 -20.79
CA TRP A 167 9.24 4.45 -19.71
C TRP A 167 10.39 3.96 -18.81
N ARG A 168 11.60 3.83 -19.35
CA ARG A 168 12.80 3.48 -18.58
C ARG A 168 13.21 4.53 -17.56
N GLY A 169 12.81 5.78 -17.75
CA GLY A 169 13.12 6.90 -16.86
C GLY A 169 12.65 6.67 -15.44
N SER A 170 11.46 6.10 -15.26
CA SER A 170 10.91 5.76 -13.93
C SER A 170 11.80 4.77 -13.19
N PHE A 171 12.33 3.76 -13.87
CA PHE A 171 13.24 2.79 -13.27
C PHE A 171 14.60 3.39 -12.97
N TRP A 172 15.17 4.21 -13.87
CA TRP A 172 16.46 4.86 -13.62
C TRP A 172 16.41 5.80 -12.42
N VAL A 173 15.34 6.59 -12.28
CA VAL A 173 15.15 7.45 -11.11
C VAL A 173 14.98 6.63 -9.85
N PHE A 174 14.22 5.52 -9.89
CA PHE A 174 14.10 4.59 -8.77
C PHE A 174 15.47 4.04 -8.36
N ILE A 175 16.30 3.60 -9.31
CA ILE A 175 17.64 3.06 -9.05
C ILE A 175 18.52 4.14 -8.39
N ALA A 176 18.53 5.38 -8.93
CA ALA A 176 19.32 6.46 -8.40
C ALA A 176 18.91 6.84 -6.96
N LEU A 177 17.60 6.97 -6.71
CA LEU A 177 17.07 7.25 -5.38
C LEU A 177 17.35 6.10 -4.39
N SER A 178 17.13 4.86 -4.83
CA SER A 178 17.41 3.69 -4.00
C SER A 178 18.89 3.54 -3.67
N ALA A 179 19.79 3.83 -4.63
CA ALA A 179 21.24 3.81 -4.39
C ALA A 179 21.65 4.90 -3.40
N ALA A 180 21.09 6.12 -3.52
CA ALA A 180 21.34 7.20 -2.58
C ALA A 180 20.87 6.86 -1.16
N VAL A 181 19.68 6.24 -1.04
CA VAL A 181 19.13 5.80 0.26
C VAL A 181 19.93 4.63 0.82
N LEU A 182 20.36 3.68 -0.02
CA LEU A 182 21.23 2.57 0.37
C LEU A 182 22.57 3.09 0.93
N LEU A 183 23.22 4.00 0.22
CA LEU A 183 24.46 4.62 0.67
C LEU A 183 24.26 5.35 2.00
N LYS A 184 23.18 6.11 2.11
CA LYS A 184 22.84 6.83 3.34
C LYS A 184 22.56 5.86 4.50
N ALA A 185 21.80 4.78 4.27
CA ALA A 185 21.53 3.75 5.28
C ALA A 185 22.85 3.05 5.71
N TRP A 186 23.72 2.76 4.76
CA TRP A 186 25.03 2.17 5.05
C TRP A 186 25.90 3.07 5.94
N LEU A 187 25.94 4.38 5.66
CA LEU A 187 26.77 5.34 6.39
C LEU A 187 26.21 5.75 7.75
N PHE A 188 24.89 5.90 7.88
CA PHE A 188 24.27 6.53 9.05
C PHE A 188 23.51 5.60 9.97
N LEU A 189 23.04 4.41 9.50
CA LEU A 189 22.43 3.45 10.39
C LEU A 189 23.52 2.68 11.12
N GLU A 190 23.41 2.67 12.44
CA GLU A 190 24.21 1.79 13.29
C GLU A 190 23.71 0.34 13.19
N ASN A 191 24.62 -0.62 13.36
CA ASN A 191 24.23 -2.01 13.48
C ASN A 191 23.49 -2.19 14.81
N THR A 192 22.18 -2.05 14.80
CA THR A 192 21.35 -2.45 15.93
C THR A 192 21.50 -3.95 16.13
N ARG A 193 22.26 -4.34 17.15
CA ARG A 193 22.27 -5.74 17.58
C ARG A 193 20.87 -6.06 18.07
N PRO A 194 20.29 -7.19 17.66
CA PRO A 194 19.02 -7.63 18.22
C PRO A 194 19.15 -7.63 19.74
N THR A 195 18.29 -6.92 20.44
CA THR A 195 18.17 -7.03 21.88
C THR A 195 17.65 -8.44 22.17
N ALA A 196 18.54 -9.32 22.54
CA ALA A 196 18.27 -10.74 22.85
C ALA A 196 17.49 -10.92 24.18
N THR A 197 16.55 -10.04 24.49
CA THR A 197 15.74 -10.06 25.72
C THR A 197 14.30 -10.54 25.51
N GLY A 198 13.91 -10.93 24.30
CA GLY A 198 12.64 -11.61 24.06
C GLY A 198 12.88 -13.13 24.03
N THR A 199 12.14 -13.89 24.84
CA THR A 199 11.95 -15.33 24.62
C THR A 199 11.80 -15.56 23.13
N ARG A 200 12.62 -16.43 22.51
CA ARG A 200 12.48 -16.92 21.13
C ARG A 200 11.11 -17.57 21.01
N THR A 201 10.05 -16.79 20.99
CA THR A 201 8.75 -17.30 20.61
C THR A 201 8.91 -17.81 19.19
N ASN A 202 8.69 -19.10 18.99
CA ASN A 202 8.76 -19.72 17.68
C ASN A 202 7.90 -18.88 16.76
N PHE A 203 8.53 -18.19 15.82
CA PHE A 203 7.96 -17.31 14.82
C PHE A 203 6.69 -17.88 14.19
N LEU A 204 6.76 -19.17 13.82
CA LEU A 204 5.62 -19.91 13.27
C LEU A 204 4.45 -19.99 14.27
N THR A 205 4.74 -20.12 15.57
CA THR A 205 3.71 -20.18 16.61
C THR A 205 3.01 -18.83 16.77
N ALA A 206 3.72 -17.71 16.68
CA ALA A 206 3.12 -16.37 16.72
C ALA A 206 2.20 -16.13 15.53
N TYR A 207 2.64 -16.47 14.29
CA TYR A 207 1.78 -16.39 13.10
C TYR A 207 0.57 -17.31 13.21
N ARG A 208 0.77 -18.57 13.64
CA ARG A 208 -0.34 -19.51 13.81
C ARG A 208 -1.37 -19.00 14.82
N ARG A 209 -0.93 -18.34 15.88
CA ARG A 209 -1.79 -17.73 16.90
C ARG A 209 -2.64 -16.62 16.31
N VAL A 210 -2.02 -15.62 15.66
CA VAL A 210 -2.75 -14.46 15.12
C VAL A 210 -3.61 -14.82 13.92
N LEU A 211 -3.13 -15.67 13.01
CA LEU A 211 -3.89 -16.12 11.84
C LEU A 211 -4.98 -17.17 12.18
N GLY A 212 -4.88 -17.79 13.35
CA GLY A 212 -5.92 -18.70 13.87
C GLY A 212 -7.10 -17.97 14.51
N ASP A 213 -6.96 -16.68 14.82
CA ASP A 213 -8.03 -15.88 15.39
C ASP A 213 -8.97 -15.34 14.31
N PHE A 214 -10.26 -15.65 14.43
CA PHE A 214 -11.29 -15.27 13.45
C PHE A 214 -11.47 -13.75 13.37
N ASP A 215 -11.49 -13.06 14.51
CA ASP A 215 -11.75 -11.63 14.57
C ASP A 215 -10.56 -10.86 14.01
N PHE A 216 -9.34 -11.31 14.32
CA PHE A 216 -8.11 -10.77 13.74
C PHE A 216 -8.11 -10.86 12.20
N VAL A 217 -8.30 -12.07 11.67
CA VAL A 217 -8.33 -12.28 10.21
C VAL A 217 -9.50 -11.52 9.59
N GLY A 218 -10.64 -11.49 10.26
CA GLY A 218 -11.85 -10.78 9.81
C GLY A 218 -11.61 -9.27 9.66
N TYR A 219 -11.05 -8.60 10.65
CA TYR A 219 -10.75 -7.16 10.55
C TYR A 219 -9.70 -6.86 9.47
N TRP A 220 -8.67 -7.71 9.33
CA TRP A 220 -7.70 -7.55 8.24
C TRP A 220 -8.31 -7.80 6.86
N LEU A 221 -9.24 -8.74 6.71
CA LEU A 221 -9.98 -8.94 5.46
C LEU A 221 -10.88 -7.74 5.13
N ILE A 222 -11.56 -7.15 6.11
CA ILE A 222 -12.34 -5.91 5.91
C ILE A 222 -11.41 -4.80 5.37
N SER A 223 -10.27 -4.59 6.00
CA SER A 223 -9.27 -3.63 5.52
C SER A 223 -8.74 -3.97 4.11
N ALA A 224 -8.50 -5.26 3.83
CA ALA A 224 -8.01 -5.74 2.56
C ALA A 224 -9.01 -5.57 1.42
N PHE A 225 -10.29 -5.82 1.66
CA PHE A 225 -11.34 -5.62 0.65
C PHE A 225 -11.56 -4.15 0.32
N ALA A 226 -11.54 -3.26 1.33
CA ALA A 226 -11.57 -1.82 1.08
C ALA A 226 -10.32 -1.36 0.30
N PHE A 227 -9.14 -1.89 0.62
CA PHE A 227 -7.91 -1.63 -0.15
C PHE A 227 -8.00 -2.16 -1.58
N ALA A 228 -8.53 -3.37 -1.77
CA ALA A 228 -8.63 -3.98 -3.09
C ALA A 228 -9.53 -3.17 -4.04
N CYS A 229 -10.61 -2.56 -3.56
CA CYS A 229 -11.45 -1.65 -4.35
C CYS A 229 -10.63 -0.44 -4.85
N HIS A 230 -9.91 0.21 -3.95
CA HIS A 230 -9.05 1.34 -4.25
C HIS A 230 -7.89 0.94 -5.18
N PHE A 231 -7.16 -0.13 -4.85
CA PHE A 231 -5.98 -0.58 -5.59
C PHE A 231 -6.32 -1.09 -6.99
N SER A 232 -7.44 -1.78 -7.16
CA SER A 232 -7.89 -2.25 -8.47
C SER A 232 -8.16 -1.09 -9.43
N PHE A 233 -8.76 0.01 -8.94
CA PHE A 233 -8.90 1.21 -9.77
C PHE A 233 -7.53 1.75 -10.18
N ILE A 234 -6.58 1.90 -9.27
CA ILE A 234 -5.23 2.38 -9.60
C ILE A 234 -4.63 1.53 -10.72
N VAL A 235 -4.69 0.20 -10.60
CA VAL A 235 -4.08 -0.73 -11.57
C VAL A 235 -4.72 -0.65 -12.95
N ILE A 236 -6.07 -0.51 -13.03
CA ILE A 236 -6.77 -0.50 -14.32
C ILE A 236 -7.09 0.91 -14.84
N SER A 237 -6.78 1.95 -14.08
CA SER A 237 -7.05 3.33 -14.52
C SER A 237 -6.37 3.71 -15.83
N PRO A 238 -5.13 3.29 -16.16
CA PRO A 238 -4.56 3.54 -17.48
C PRO A 238 -5.35 2.90 -18.61
N LEU A 239 -5.88 1.68 -18.38
CA LEU A 239 -6.69 0.96 -19.39
C LEU A 239 -8.00 1.71 -19.68
N ILE A 240 -8.62 2.31 -18.66
CA ILE A 240 -9.87 3.06 -18.83
C ILE A 240 -9.58 4.43 -19.46
N PHE A 241 -8.66 5.20 -18.88
CA PHE A 241 -8.47 6.59 -19.25
C PHE A 241 -7.59 6.78 -20.49
N MET A 242 -6.49 6.01 -20.61
CA MET A 242 -5.57 6.17 -21.73
C MET A 242 -5.94 5.27 -22.92
N ASP A 243 -6.31 3.99 -22.71
CA ASP A 243 -6.62 3.08 -23.83
C ASP A 243 -8.06 3.24 -24.33
N ARG A 244 -9.07 3.31 -23.44
CA ARG A 244 -10.49 3.38 -23.86
C ARG A 244 -10.94 4.79 -24.16
N LEU A 245 -10.58 5.76 -23.29
CA LEU A 245 -10.97 7.16 -23.45
C LEU A 245 -9.94 7.98 -24.24
N GLN A 246 -8.79 7.40 -24.61
CA GLN A 246 -7.72 8.02 -25.39
C GLN A 246 -7.21 9.34 -24.81
N LEU A 247 -7.25 9.46 -23.46
CA LEU A 247 -6.69 10.62 -22.78
C LEU A 247 -5.16 10.61 -22.86
N SER A 248 -4.58 11.77 -22.94
CA SER A 248 -3.13 11.94 -22.84
C SER A 248 -2.63 11.58 -21.44
N ALA A 249 -1.33 11.26 -21.33
CA ALA A 249 -0.70 10.99 -20.05
C ALA A 249 -0.84 12.16 -19.07
N TYR A 250 -0.86 13.40 -19.57
CA TYR A 250 -1.05 14.58 -18.74
C TYR A 250 -2.48 14.67 -18.18
N GLU A 251 -3.52 14.51 -19.01
CA GLU A 251 -4.92 14.51 -18.57
C GLU A 251 -5.19 13.37 -17.58
N PHE A 252 -4.65 12.19 -17.85
CA PHE A 252 -4.69 11.05 -16.92
C PHE A 252 -4.08 11.40 -15.57
N SER A 253 -2.91 12.04 -15.56
CA SER A 253 -2.25 12.42 -14.31
C SER A 253 -3.00 13.50 -13.53
N LEU A 254 -3.72 14.41 -14.21
CA LEU A 254 -4.61 15.36 -13.54
C LEU A 254 -5.80 14.65 -12.88
N ILE A 255 -6.36 13.63 -13.52
CA ILE A 255 -7.42 12.79 -12.92
C ILE A 255 -6.91 12.11 -11.65
N LEU A 256 -5.71 11.53 -11.69
CA LEU A 256 -5.11 10.90 -10.53
C LEU A 256 -4.71 11.91 -9.44
N LEU A 257 -4.38 13.15 -9.80
CA LEU A 257 -4.14 14.21 -8.83
C LEU A 257 -5.45 14.57 -8.08
N ILE A 258 -6.58 14.71 -8.78
CA ILE A 258 -7.91 14.92 -8.18
C ILE A 258 -8.26 13.75 -7.25
N TYR A 259 -8.02 12.53 -7.72
CA TYR A 259 -8.20 11.32 -6.93
C TYR A 259 -7.33 11.30 -5.67
N GLY A 260 -6.06 11.68 -5.76
CA GLY A 260 -5.15 11.82 -4.63
C GLY A 260 -5.61 12.88 -3.62
N ALA A 261 -6.13 14.02 -4.10
CA ALA A 261 -6.72 15.03 -3.25
C ALA A 261 -7.94 14.49 -2.47
N ALA A 262 -8.77 13.66 -3.11
CA ALA A 262 -9.88 12.98 -2.43
C ALA A 262 -9.40 11.99 -1.37
N TYR A 263 -8.27 11.34 -1.56
CA TYR A 263 -7.66 10.47 -0.56
C TYR A 263 -7.24 11.25 0.69
N VAL A 264 -6.61 12.41 0.50
CA VAL A 264 -6.21 13.29 1.61
C VAL A 264 -7.42 13.85 2.34
N THR A 265 -8.40 14.39 1.61
CA THR A 265 -9.64 14.94 2.22
C THR A 265 -10.46 13.88 2.93
N GLY A 266 -10.54 12.68 2.37
CA GLY A 266 -11.18 11.52 3.00
C GLY A 266 -10.46 11.09 4.29
N GLY A 267 -9.14 11.17 4.34
CA GLY A 267 -8.36 10.93 5.56
C GLY A 267 -8.63 11.97 6.65
N ILE A 268 -8.76 13.24 6.30
CA ILE A 268 -9.16 14.31 7.23
C ILE A 268 -10.58 14.03 7.76
N LEU A 269 -11.52 13.69 6.87
CA LEU A 269 -12.89 13.35 7.26
C LEU A 269 -12.91 12.16 8.22
N ALA A 270 -12.14 11.11 7.93
CA ALA A 270 -11.99 9.94 8.81
C ALA A 270 -11.48 10.33 10.20
N SER A 271 -10.49 11.23 10.28
CA SER A 271 -9.96 11.76 11.54
C SER A 271 -10.97 12.57 12.34
N VAL A 272 -11.82 13.36 11.68
CA VAL A 272 -12.92 14.08 12.34
C VAL A 272 -13.99 13.11 12.83
N LEU A 273 -14.32 12.13 12.00
CA LEU A 273 -15.36 11.14 12.30
C LEU A 273 -14.96 10.24 13.48
N SER A 274 -13.68 9.86 13.58
CA SER A 274 -13.15 9.03 14.67
C SER A 274 -13.30 9.66 16.07
N ARG A 275 -13.52 10.98 16.14
CA ARG A 275 -13.80 11.69 17.40
C ARG A 275 -15.28 11.63 17.79
N ARG A 276 -16.17 11.20 16.90
CA ARG A 276 -17.63 11.26 17.09
C ARG A 276 -18.30 9.90 17.11
N ILE A 277 -17.71 8.91 16.43
CA ILE A 277 -18.28 7.57 16.31
C ILE A 277 -17.18 6.53 16.54
N ASN A 278 -17.56 5.37 17.07
CA ASN A 278 -16.63 4.27 17.36
C ASN A 278 -16.14 3.58 16.09
N SER A 279 -15.08 2.75 16.21
CA SER A 279 -14.45 2.05 15.08
C SER A 279 -15.41 1.13 14.33
N GLY A 280 -16.37 0.49 15.03
CA GLY A 280 -17.40 -0.36 14.41
C GLY A 280 -18.31 0.44 13.49
N GLN A 281 -18.79 1.59 13.95
CA GLN A 281 -19.61 2.51 13.15
C GLN A 281 -18.83 3.11 11.98
N GLN A 282 -17.53 3.45 12.17
CA GLN A 282 -16.68 3.94 11.09
C GLN A 282 -16.54 2.88 9.98
N MET A 283 -16.36 1.60 10.33
CA MET A 283 -16.31 0.52 9.35
C MET A 283 -17.62 0.42 8.56
N VAL A 284 -18.78 0.46 9.24
CA VAL A 284 -20.08 0.42 8.56
C VAL A 284 -20.26 1.61 7.62
N VAL A 285 -19.98 2.83 8.08
CA VAL A 285 -20.08 4.05 7.24
C VAL A 285 -19.16 3.95 6.02
N GLY A 286 -17.88 3.62 6.22
CA GLY A 286 -16.92 3.53 5.12
C GLY A 286 -17.27 2.44 4.12
N LEU A 287 -17.65 1.25 4.57
CA LEU A 287 -18.06 0.15 3.69
C LEU A 287 -19.38 0.43 2.96
N SER A 288 -20.32 1.13 3.60
CA SER A 288 -21.57 1.58 2.94
C SER A 288 -21.31 2.60 1.85
N LEU A 289 -20.33 3.49 2.03
CA LEU A 289 -19.89 4.41 0.97
C LEU A 289 -19.25 3.65 -0.20
N ILE A 290 -18.45 2.61 0.05
CA ILE A 290 -17.88 1.78 -1.01
C ILE A 290 -19.00 1.02 -1.76
N LEU A 291 -19.97 0.49 -1.04
CA LEU A 291 -21.16 -0.17 -1.63
C LEU A 291 -21.93 0.80 -2.52
N PHE A 292 -22.23 2.00 -2.00
CA PHE A 292 -22.90 3.05 -2.75
C PHE A 292 -22.11 3.49 -4.00
N ALA A 293 -20.79 3.60 -3.89
CA ALA A 293 -19.91 3.86 -5.03
C ALA A 293 -20.03 2.76 -6.09
N GLY A 294 -20.06 1.50 -5.68
CA GLY A 294 -20.24 0.37 -6.59
C GLY A 294 -21.57 0.41 -7.32
N VAL A 295 -22.66 0.64 -6.60
CA VAL A 295 -24.01 0.79 -7.19
C VAL A 295 -24.07 1.98 -8.16
N THR A 296 -23.49 3.13 -7.76
CA THR A 296 -23.39 4.32 -8.62
C THR A 296 -22.57 4.03 -9.88
N MET A 297 -21.44 3.31 -9.75
CA MET A 297 -20.61 2.90 -10.88
C MET A 297 -21.39 2.04 -11.88
N LEU A 298 -22.15 1.07 -11.40
CA LEU A 298 -23.00 0.19 -12.22
C LEU A 298 -24.12 0.96 -12.89
N TYR A 299 -24.79 1.85 -12.16
CA TYR A 299 -25.84 2.70 -12.73
C TYR A 299 -25.32 3.60 -13.84
N LEU A 300 -24.18 4.27 -13.63
CA LEU A 300 -23.57 5.13 -14.64
C LEU A 300 -23.07 4.32 -15.84
N SER A 301 -22.51 3.15 -15.64
CA SER A 301 -22.05 2.26 -16.71
C SER A 301 -23.20 1.73 -17.59
N SER A 302 -24.41 1.59 -17.02
CA SER A 302 -25.57 1.06 -17.74
C SER A 302 -26.35 2.13 -18.50
N ASN A 303 -26.34 3.38 -18.01
CA ASN A 303 -27.21 4.45 -18.53
C ASN A 303 -26.46 5.54 -19.28
N PHE A 304 -25.14 5.61 -19.17
CA PHE A 304 -24.32 6.66 -19.78
C PHE A 304 -23.12 6.08 -20.51
N ALA A 305 -22.67 6.78 -21.54
CA ALA A 305 -21.43 6.46 -22.23
C ALA A 305 -20.23 6.59 -21.27
N LEU A 306 -19.18 5.81 -21.51
CA LEU A 306 -17.94 5.90 -20.76
C LEU A 306 -17.34 7.31 -20.87
N ALA A 307 -17.14 7.98 -19.77
CA ALA A 307 -16.55 9.31 -19.67
C ALA A 307 -15.71 9.41 -18.39
N PRO A 308 -14.75 10.33 -18.29
CA PRO A 308 -13.95 10.49 -17.07
C PRO A 308 -14.80 10.66 -15.80
N ALA A 309 -15.87 11.43 -15.87
CA ALA A 309 -16.76 11.70 -14.74
C ALA A 309 -17.53 10.45 -14.30
N THR A 310 -17.96 9.57 -15.24
CA THR A 310 -18.72 8.36 -14.89
C THR A 310 -17.91 7.33 -14.13
N VAL A 311 -16.59 7.43 -14.18
CA VAL A 311 -15.66 6.59 -13.41
C VAL A 311 -15.14 7.34 -12.18
N LEU A 312 -14.73 8.60 -12.33
CA LEU A 312 -14.09 9.36 -11.26
C LEU A 312 -15.05 9.66 -10.11
N ILE A 313 -16.30 10.05 -10.37
CA ILE A 313 -17.28 10.38 -9.32
C ILE A 313 -17.49 9.21 -8.35
N PRO A 314 -17.84 7.98 -8.81
CA PRO A 314 -17.93 6.85 -7.91
C PRO A 314 -16.60 6.54 -7.19
N MET A 315 -15.47 6.77 -7.85
CA MET A 315 -14.16 6.54 -7.25
C MET A 315 -13.84 7.51 -6.11
N LEU A 316 -14.24 8.78 -6.21
CA LEU A 316 -14.09 9.73 -5.10
C LEU A 316 -14.87 9.27 -3.85
N ILE A 317 -16.09 8.74 -4.06
CA ILE A 317 -16.92 8.17 -2.99
C ILE A 317 -16.27 6.90 -2.41
N CYS A 318 -15.80 5.99 -3.26
CA CYS A 318 -15.09 4.79 -2.83
C CYS A 318 -13.85 5.13 -2.02
N THR A 319 -13.09 6.14 -2.44
CA THR A 319 -11.88 6.60 -1.74
C THR A 319 -12.20 7.15 -0.36
N ALA A 320 -13.25 7.96 -0.22
CA ALA A 320 -13.72 8.42 1.09
C ALA A 320 -14.12 7.23 1.98
N GLY A 321 -14.86 6.26 1.44
CA GLY A 321 -15.21 5.03 2.16
C GLY A 321 -13.98 4.24 2.62
N THR A 322 -12.99 4.07 1.74
CA THR A 322 -11.75 3.35 2.03
C THR A 322 -10.93 4.02 3.13
N THR A 323 -10.78 5.34 3.08
CA THR A 323 -10.02 6.11 4.08
C THR A 323 -10.69 6.12 5.46
N ILE A 324 -12.00 5.91 5.53
CA ILE A 324 -12.74 5.78 6.79
C ILE A 324 -12.67 4.34 7.32
N ALA A 325 -12.96 3.32 6.50
CA ALA A 325 -13.09 1.94 6.94
C ALA A 325 -11.74 1.28 7.31
N ARG A 326 -10.69 1.49 6.47
CA ARG A 326 -9.41 0.80 6.65
C ARG A 326 -8.70 1.09 7.98
N PRO A 327 -8.51 2.36 8.39
CA PRO A 327 -7.85 2.66 9.66
C PRO A 327 -8.59 2.08 10.86
N ALA A 328 -9.93 2.14 10.84
CA ALA A 328 -10.77 1.59 11.88
C ALA A 328 -10.61 0.07 12.00
N ALA A 329 -10.67 -0.66 10.88
CA ALA A 329 -10.47 -2.12 10.85
C ALA A 329 -9.04 -2.51 11.27
N THR A 330 -8.02 -1.80 10.76
CA THR A 330 -6.62 -2.05 11.13
C THR A 330 -6.37 -1.82 12.62
N SER A 331 -6.93 -0.74 13.19
CA SER A 331 -6.82 -0.43 14.61
C SER A 331 -7.42 -1.53 15.47
N ARG A 332 -8.63 -2.01 15.14
CA ARG A 332 -9.27 -3.14 15.84
C ARG A 332 -8.44 -4.42 15.73
N ALA A 333 -7.94 -4.76 14.55
CA ALA A 333 -7.09 -5.94 14.37
C ALA A 333 -5.82 -5.87 15.22
N MET A 334 -5.15 -4.72 15.24
CA MET A 334 -3.92 -4.52 16.00
C MET A 334 -4.14 -4.55 17.52
N SER A 335 -5.31 -4.13 18.01
CA SER A 335 -5.63 -4.14 19.43
C SER A 335 -5.87 -5.54 20.01
N LEU A 336 -6.14 -6.56 19.18
CA LEU A 336 -6.35 -7.93 19.63
C LEU A 336 -5.06 -8.62 20.12
N PHE A 337 -3.90 -8.24 19.57
CA PHE A 337 -2.60 -8.85 19.90
C PHE A 337 -1.52 -7.78 20.12
N PRO A 338 -1.66 -6.92 21.14
CA PRO A 338 -0.69 -5.83 21.39
C PRO A 338 0.72 -6.35 21.68
N GLU A 339 0.84 -7.52 22.30
CA GLU A 339 2.11 -8.20 22.59
C GLU A 339 2.83 -8.72 21.33
N ASN A 340 2.11 -8.90 20.23
CA ASN A 340 2.62 -9.39 18.94
C ASN A 340 2.44 -8.34 17.82
N ALA A 341 2.56 -7.05 18.14
CA ALA A 341 2.25 -5.96 17.20
C ALA A 341 3.01 -6.05 15.87
N GLY A 342 4.28 -6.45 15.88
CA GLY A 342 5.10 -6.64 14.68
C GLY A 342 4.58 -7.77 13.78
N THR A 343 4.28 -8.94 14.38
CA THR A 343 3.69 -10.09 13.67
C THR A 343 2.31 -9.75 13.14
N SER A 344 1.49 -9.04 13.93
CA SER A 344 0.15 -8.60 13.55
C SER A 344 0.18 -7.65 12.35
N ALA A 345 1.05 -6.65 12.36
CA ALA A 345 1.22 -5.70 11.26
C ALA A 345 1.71 -6.39 9.98
N SER A 346 2.68 -7.29 10.09
CA SER A 346 3.24 -8.05 8.97
C SER A 346 2.19 -8.99 8.35
N ALA A 347 1.48 -9.78 9.17
CA ALA A 347 0.38 -10.65 8.72
C ALA A 347 -0.72 -9.84 8.03
N GLY A 348 -1.12 -8.74 8.62
CA GLY A 348 -2.15 -7.87 8.08
C GLY A 348 -1.76 -7.22 6.76
N SER A 349 -0.56 -6.67 6.66
CA SER A 349 -0.04 -6.11 5.40
C SER A 349 0.01 -7.17 4.30
N THR A 350 0.41 -8.40 4.64
CA THR A 350 0.42 -9.54 3.71
C THR A 350 -0.99 -9.83 3.18
N ILE A 351 -2.00 -9.91 4.05
CA ILE A 351 -3.41 -10.11 3.65
C ILE A 351 -3.88 -8.99 2.72
N ILE A 352 -3.58 -7.73 3.05
CA ILE A 352 -3.96 -6.56 2.25
C ILE A 352 -3.37 -6.63 0.83
N PHE A 353 -2.07 -6.84 0.71
CA PHE A 353 -1.42 -6.82 -0.61
C PHE A 353 -1.70 -8.09 -1.43
N ILE A 354 -1.88 -9.25 -0.81
CA ILE A 354 -2.33 -10.45 -1.53
C ILE A 354 -3.74 -10.24 -2.09
N CYS A 355 -4.70 -9.80 -1.27
CA CYS A 355 -6.06 -9.54 -1.74
C CYS A 355 -6.07 -8.45 -2.82
N GLY A 356 -5.38 -7.32 -2.59
CA GLY A 356 -5.27 -6.24 -3.57
C GLY A 356 -4.68 -6.71 -4.90
N GLY A 357 -3.56 -7.42 -4.86
CA GLY A 357 -2.87 -7.93 -6.05
C GLY A 357 -3.69 -8.97 -6.82
N LEU A 358 -4.27 -9.96 -6.13
CA LEU A 358 -5.08 -10.99 -6.78
C LEU A 358 -6.36 -10.43 -7.38
N ILE A 359 -7.09 -9.58 -6.63
CA ILE A 359 -8.36 -8.99 -7.10
C ILE A 359 -8.09 -8.04 -8.26
N SER A 360 -7.06 -7.19 -8.19
CA SER A 360 -6.70 -6.30 -9.29
C SER A 360 -6.26 -7.07 -10.55
N ALA A 361 -5.56 -8.19 -10.40
CA ALA A 361 -5.20 -9.06 -11.51
C ALA A 361 -6.44 -9.67 -12.18
N LEU A 362 -7.39 -10.18 -11.40
CA LEU A 362 -8.64 -10.74 -11.91
C LEU A 362 -9.45 -9.68 -12.68
N ILE A 363 -9.52 -8.45 -12.17
CA ILE A 363 -10.24 -7.36 -12.84
C ILE A 363 -9.51 -6.94 -14.13
N SER A 364 -8.19 -6.82 -14.13
CA SER A 364 -7.42 -6.40 -15.31
C SER A 364 -7.50 -7.41 -16.46
N LEU A 365 -7.68 -8.68 -16.16
CA LEU A 365 -7.83 -9.76 -17.14
C LEU A 365 -9.29 -9.96 -17.60
N SER A 366 -10.24 -9.20 -17.05
CA SER A 366 -11.65 -9.31 -17.43
C SER A 366 -11.88 -8.84 -18.88
N PRO A 367 -12.52 -9.66 -19.74
CA PRO A 367 -12.81 -9.29 -21.10
C PRO A 367 -13.99 -8.31 -21.21
N THR A 368 -14.72 -8.09 -20.13
CA THR A 368 -15.94 -7.28 -20.07
C THR A 368 -15.63 -5.77 -19.90
N ASN A 369 -16.69 -4.97 -19.80
CA ASN A 369 -16.56 -3.55 -19.50
C ASN A 369 -15.87 -3.35 -18.13
N LEU A 370 -14.64 -2.80 -18.11
CA LEU A 370 -13.85 -2.59 -16.92
C LEU A 370 -14.55 -1.72 -15.87
N GLN A 371 -15.36 -0.73 -16.31
CA GLN A 371 -16.15 0.11 -15.40
C GLN A 371 -17.20 -0.74 -14.65
N SER A 372 -17.95 -1.58 -15.38
CA SER A 372 -18.92 -2.49 -14.74
C SER A 372 -18.25 -3.50 -13.83
N THR A 373 -17.10 -4.05 -14.25
CA THR A 373 -16.33 -5.02 -13.44
C THR A 373 -15.85 -4.40 -12.13
N LEU A 374 -15.39 -3.14 -12.15
CA LEU A 374 -15.10 -2.38 -10.93
C LEU A 374 -16.36 -2.23 -10.05
N GLY A 375 -17.47 -1.81 -10.64
CA GLY A 375 -18.73 -1.64 -9.91
C GLY A 375 -19.17 -2.93 -9.21
N TYR A 376 -19.15 -4.07 -9.92
CA TYR A 376 -19.45 -5.38 -9.31
C TYR A 376 -18.47 -5.74 -8.20
N SER A 377 -17.17 -5.50 -8.40
CA SER A 377 -16.18 -5.79 -7.37
C SER A 377 -16.42 -4.96 -6.10
N PHE A 378 -16.76 -3.68 -6.23
CA PHE A 378 -17.07 -2.81 -5.08
C PHE A 378 -18.30 -3.31 -4.31
N VAL A 379 -19.38 -3.68 -5.03
CA VAL A 379 -20.59 -4.21 -4.40
C VAL A 379 -20.31 -5.52 -3.67
N ILE A 380 -19.62 -6.46 -4.32
CA ILE A 380 -19.34 -7.79 -3.75
C ILE A 380 -18.41 -7.66 -2.55
N LEU A 381 -17.27 -6.96 -2.70
CA LEU A 381 -16.27 -6.87 -1.64
C LEU A 381 -16.78 -6.10 -0.43
N SER A 382 -17.48 -4.98 -0.64
CA SER A 382 -18.06 -4.22 0.47
C SER A 382 -19.22 -4.97 1.12
N GLY A 383 -20.04 -5.68 0.35
CA GLY A 383 -21.12 -6.52 0.89
C GLY A 383 -20.57 -7.65 1.77
N VAL A 384 -19.54 -8.36 1.31
CA VAL A 384 -18.86 -9.39 2.11
C VAL A 384 -18.22 -8.79 3.36
N ALA A 385 -17.57 -7.62 3.23
CA ALA A 385 -16.96 -6.92 4.37
C ALA A 385 -18.00 -6.48 5.41
N LEU A 386 -19.16 -5.96 4.98
CA LEU A 386 -20.26 -5.61 5.88
C LEU A 386 -20.84 -6.84 6.59
N ALA A 387 -21.04 -7.94 5.87
CA ALA A 387 -21.51 -9.20 6.46
C ALA A 387 -20.49 -9.74 7.49
N LEU A 388 -19.20 -9.66 7.18
CA LEU A 388 -18.13 -10.08 8.07
C LEU A 388 -18.08 -9.21 9.32
N ASN A 389 -18.17 -7.88 9.18
CA ASN A 389 -18.24 -6.95 10.31
C ASN A 389 -19.45 -7.23 11.22
N ALA A 390 -20.63 -7.45 10.63
CA ALA A 390 -21.83 -7.78 11.39
C ALA A 390 -21.69 -9.13 12.14
N ARG A 391 -21.03 -10.11 11.54
CA ARG A 391 -20.77 -11.41 12.18
C ARG A 391 -19.81 -11.28 13.37
N ILE A 392 -18.75 -10.50 13.24
CA ILE A 392 -17.80 -10.24 14.32
C ILE A 392 -18.51 -9.51 15.46
N SER A 393 -19.29 -8.45 15.16
CA SER A 393 -20.03 -7.69 16.17
C SER A 393 -20.99 -8.59 16.96
N ARG A 394 -21.82 -9.41 16.29
CA ARG A 394 -22.73 -10.35 16.96
C ARG A 394 -22.02 -11.37 17.85
N ARG A 395 -20.84 -11.83 17.42
CA ARG A 395 -20.03 -12.74 18.21
C ARG A 395 -19.53 -12.09 19.50
N ASN A 396 -19.06 -10.84 19.41
CA ASN A 396 -18.56 -10.08 20.55
C ASN A 396 -19.68 -9.77 21.55
N ASP A 397 -20.88 -9.44 21.07
CA ASP A 397 -22.07 -9.25 21.91
C ASP A 397 -22.44 -10.52 22.67
N LEU A 398 -22.32 -11.70 22.04
CA LEU A 398 -22.62 -13.00 22.65
C LEU A 398 -21.57 -13.44 23.69
N VAL A 399 -20.33 -13.03 23.54
CA VAL A 399 -19.22 -13.37 24.45
C VAL A 399 -19.15 -12.41 25.63
N GLY A 400 -19.94 -11.33 25.65
CA GLY A 400 -20.02 -10.38 26.78
C GLY A 400 -18.77 -9.52 26.95
N GLN A 401 -17.98 -9.36 25.89
CA GLN A 401 -16.90 -8.35 25.89
C GLN A 401 -17.53 -6.99 25.58
N PRO A 402 -17.50 -6.03 26.52
CA PRO A 402 -17.89 -4.67 26.19
C PRO A 402 -16.93 -4.13 25.14
N ASP A 403 -17.50 -3.41 24.15
CA ASP A 403 -16.71 -2.61 23.22
C ASP A 403 -15.77 -1.72 24.06
N SER A 404 -14.48 -2.06 24.06
CA SER A 404 -13.49 -1.19 24.66
C SER A 404 -13.38 0.07 23.81
N ASP A 405 -14.11 1.10 24.22
CA ASP A 405 -14.01 2.46 23.67
C ASP A 405 -12.63 3.07 23.82
#